data_0393a1787223f46a3938c8da5a64695f
#
_entry.id   0393a1787223f46a3938c8da5a64695f
#
_cell.length_a   1.000
_cell.length_b   1.000
_cell.length_c   1.000
_cell.angle_alpha   90.00
_cell.angle_beta   90.00
_cell.angle_gamma   90.00
#
_symmetry.space_group_name_H-M   'P 1'
#
loop_
_entity.id
_entity.type
_entity.pdbx_description
1 polymer ?
#
loop_
_entity_poly.entity_id
_entity_poly.type
_entity_poly.pdbx_seq_one_letter_code
_entity_poly.pdbx_strand_id
1 'polypeptide(L)'
;MNDLEFDWIETPGHASHHFSFLLKSKNIMFCGDSVGMLVPSLDSAMVPTTPHPYRMDSGIDSIKVMIEMCPEKLAFAHHAIMPDAVSLLEKHINQLNQWKECVSACLVKNIEEEEKIAIEIAKIDEESNRLINGPKEFGGLRKALIGSITGFKNLVMSEKT
;
A
#
# COMPACT_ATOMS: atom_id res chain seq x y z
N MET A 1 16.04 -15.60 -29.08
CA MET A 1 15.09 -14.98 -28.14
C MET A 1 15.89 -14.72 -26.88
N ASN A 2 15.86 -13.50 -26.33
CA ASN A 2 16.47 -13.28 -25.03
C ASN A 2 15.51 -13.88 -24.01
N ASP A 3 15.92 -14.94 -23.32
CA ASP A 3 15.13 -15.54 -22.27
C ASP A 3 15.01 -14.53 -21.13
N LEU A 4 13.76 -14.21 -20.72
CA LEU A 4 13.50 -13.36 -19.58
C LEU A 4 13.66 -14.21 -18.32
N GLU A 5 14.55 -13.82 -17.43
CA GLU A 5 14.80 -14.49 -16.18
C GLU A 5 14.15 -13.72 -15.04
N PHE A 6 13.33 -14.43 -14.25
CA PHE A 6 12.65 -13.90 -13.08
C PHE A 6 13.05 -14.66 -11.82
N ASP A 7 13.31 -13.91 -10.74
CA ASP A 7 13.19 -14.45 -9.40
C ASP A 7 11.77 -14.16 -8.89
N TRP A 8 11.27 -14.99 -7.99
CA TRP A 8 9.97 -14.79 -7.38
C TRP A 8 10.07 -14.96 -5.87
N ILE A 9 9.25 -14.23 -5.15
CA ILE A 9 9.14 -14.28 -3.68
C ILE A 9 7.68 -14.32 -3.25
N GLU A 10 7.40 -15.02 -2.18
CA GLU A 10 6.12 -14.90 -1.49
C GLU A 10 6.06 -13.55 -0.80
N THR A 11 4.97 -12.81 -1.02
CA THR A 11 4.76 -11.48 -0.44
C THR A 11 3.38 -11.38 0.22
N PRO A 12 3.13 -12.24 1.25
CA PRO A 12 1.87 -12.20 1.97
C PRO A 12 1.69 -10.86 2.69
N GLY A 13 0.44 -10.46 2.88
CA GLY A 13 0.04 -9.20 3.51
C GLY A 13 -1.29 -8.74 2.96
N HIS A 14 -1.29 -8.22 1.73
CA HIS A 14 -2.50 -7.91 0.96
C HIS A 14 -3.38 -9.17 0.78
N ALA A 15 -2.77 -10.27 0.38
CA ALA A 15 -3.39 -11.60 0.33
C ALA A 15 -2.39 -12.66 0.81
N SER A 16 -2.88 -13.75 1.40
CA SER A 16 -2.02 -14.82 1.94
C SER A 16 -1.24 -15.58 0.88
N HIS A 17 -1.68 -15.54 -0.36
CA HIS A 17 -1.10 -16.24 -1.51
C HIS A 17 -0.44 -15.27 -2.52
N HIS A 18 -0.11 -14.05 -2.08
CA HIS A 18 0.47 -13.05 -2.97
C HIS A 18 1.94 -13.35 -3.27
N PHE A 19 2.35 -13.08 -4.52
CA PHE A 19 3.72 -13.22 -5.00
C PHE A 19 4.16 -11.93 -5.69
N SER A 20 5.47 -11.67 -5.62
CA SER A 20 6.14 -10.63 -6.38
C SER A 20 7.26 -11.25 -7.23
N PHE A 21 7.62 -10.58 -8.34
CA PHE A 21 8.56 -11.09 -9.31
C PHE A 21 9.62 -10.04 -9.66
N LEU A 22 10.90 -10.42 -9.60
CA LEU A 22 12.00 -9.57 -10.03
C LEU A 22 12.46 -9.98 -11.43
N LEU A 23 12.27 -9.12 -12.42
CA LEU A 23 12.88 -9.27 -13.75
C LEU A 23 14.37 -8.88 -13.66
N LYS A 24 15.26 -9.87 -13.63
CA LYS A 24 16.70 -9.68 -13.41
C LYS A 24 17.36 -8.76 -14.44
N SER A 25 17.08 -8.96 -15.72
CA SER A 25 17.72 -8.21 -16.81
C SER A 25 17.40 -6.71 -16.82
N LYS A 26 16.37 -6.28 -16.10
CA LYS A 26 15.90 -4.89 -16.02
C LYS A 26 15.89 -4.35 -14.59
N ASN A 27 16.18 -5.20 -13.62
CA ASN A 27 16.10 -4.92 -12.18
C ASN A 27 14.75 -4.27 -11.79
N ILE A 28 13.64 -4.83 -12.32
CA ILE A 28 12.27 -4.36 -12.08
C ILE A 28 11.54 -5.36 -11.19
N MET A 29 11.07 -4.92 -10.03
CA MET A 29 10.20 -5.69 -9.15
C MET A 29 8.75 -5.45 -9.51
N PHE A 30 8.04 -6.49 -9.93
CA PHE A 30 6.59 -6.52 -10.11
C PHE A 30 5.96 -6.84 -8.76
N CYS A 31 5.52 -5.81 -8.06
CA CYS A 31 5.08 -5.93 -6.67
C CYS A 31 3.58 -6.26 -6.50
N GLY A 32 2.81 -6.31 -7.59
CA GLY A 32 1.36 -6.52 -7.50
C GLY A 32 0.71 -5.46 -6.59
N ASP A 33 -0.17 -5.92 -5.69
CA ASP A 33 -0.87 -5.09 -4.71
C ASP A 33 -0.18 -5.08 -3.33
N SER A 34 0.97 -5.75 -3.18
CA SER A 34 1.68 -5.86 -1.88
C SER A 34 2.26 -4.52 -1.40
N VAL A 35 2.47 -3.57 -2.31
CA VAL A 35 3.03 -2.23 -2.03
C VAL A 35 1.99 -1.13 -2.26
N GLY A 36 0.70 -1.47 -2.21
CA GLY A 36 -0.35 -0.51 -2.43
C GLY A 36 -0.63 -0.22 -3.90
N MET A 37 -1.36 0.85 -4.14
CA MET A 37 -1.83 1.28 -5.45
C MET A 37 -1.24 2.64 -5.80
N LEU A 38 -0.79 2.78 -7.04
CA LEU A 38 -0.31 4.06 -7.56
C LEU A 38 -1.44 4.80 -8.27
N VAL A 39 -1.50 6.12 -8.10
CA VAL A 39 -2.49 7.01 -8.74
C VAL A 39 -1.75 8.02 -9.63
N PRO A 40 -1.48 7.71 -10.91
CA PRO A 40 -0.63 8.53 -11.78
C PRO A 40 -1.13 9.94 -12.01
N SER A 41 -2.45 10.11 -12.10
CA SER A 41 -3.12 11.42 -12.28
C SER A 41 -2.96 12.37 -11.08
N LEU A 42 -2.37 11.88 -9.98
CA LEU A 42 -2.06 12.64 -8.77
C LEU A 42 -0.56 12.69 -8.49
N ASP A 43 0.26 12.97 -9.49
CA ASP A 43 1.72 12.95 -9.40
C ASP A 43 2.27 11.62 -8.83
N SER A 44 1.64 10.52 -9.22
CA SER A 44 1.99 9.18 -8.75
C SER A 44 1.84 8.98 -7.24
N ALA A 45 0.78 9.53 -6.66
CA ALA A 45 0.42 9.27 -5.27
C ALA A 45 0.26 7.76 -5.01
N MET A 46 0.88 7.28 -3.96
CA MET A 46 0.81 5.88 -3.54
C MET A 46 -0.08 5.76 -2.31
N VAL A 47 -1.06 4.87 -2.37
CA VAL A 47 -1.98 4.62 -1.25
C VAL A 47 -2.02 3.13 -0.91
N PRO A 48 -2.14 2.75 0.38
CA PRO A 48 -2.22 1.37 0.79
C PRO A 48 -3.42 0.64 0.18
N THR A 49 -3.24 -0.65 -0.15
CA THR A 49 -4.30 -1.60 -0.51
C THR A 49 -4.35 -2.71 0.54
N THR A 50 -5.21 -2.54 1.53
CA THR A 50 -5.25 -3.39 2.72
C THR A 50 -6.65 -3.98 2.93
N PRO A 51 -7.09 -4.91 2.05
CA PRO A 51 -8.40 -5.54 2.19
C PRO A 51 -8.44 -6.41 3.46
N HIS A 52 -9.62 -6.59 4.02
CA HIS A 52 -9.80 -7.52 5.15
C HIS A 52 -9.82 -8.99 4.65
N PRO A 53 -9.13 -9.94 5.31
CA PRO A 53 -8.25 -9.76 6.49
C PRO A 53 -6.84 -9.29 6.09
N TYR A 54 -6.44 -8.10 6.52
CA TYR A 54 -5.09 -7.59 6.27
C TYR A 54 -4.09 -8.08 7.33
N ARG A 55 -2.93 -8.57 6.88
CA ARG A 55 -1.84 -9.03 7.74
C ARG A 55 -0.67 -8.06 7.64
N MET A 56 -0.72 -7.00 8.44
CA MET A 56 0.25 -5.91 8.34
C MET A 56 1.69 -6.35 8.58
N ASP A 57 1.95 -7.17 9.62
CA ASP A 57 3.31 -7.62 9.93
C ASP A 57 3.90 -8.44 8.78
N SER A 58 3.13 -9.39 8.24
CA SER A 58 3.54 -10.15 7.06
C SER A 58 3.76 -9.25 5.84
N GLY A 59 2.94 -8.22 5.66
CA GLY A 59 3.09 -7.24 4.58
C GLY A 59 4.38 -6.43 4.71
N ILE A 60 4.69 -5.94 5.91
CA ILE A 60 5.93 -5.22 6.19
C ILE A 60 7.15 -6.12 5.98
N ASP A 61 7.10 -7.37 6.45
CA ASP A 61 8.21 -8.31 6.25
C ASP A 61 8.42 -8.65 4.77
N SER A 62 7.34 -8.79 4.00
CA SER A 62 7.39 -8.94 2.54
C SER A 62 8.09 -7.75 1.87
N ILE A 63 7.76 -6.54 2.30
CA ILE A 63 8.38 -5.31 1.77
C ILE A 63 9.87 -5.26 2.12
N LYS A 64 10.27 -5.64 3.33
CA LYS A 64 11.69 -5.73 3.73
C LYS A 64 12.48 -6.70 2.85
N VAL A 65 11.91 -7.88 2.55
CA VAL A 65 12.53 -8.84 1.62
C VAL A 65 12.70 -8.22 0.23
N MET A 66 11.71 -7.46 -0.28
CA MET A 66 11.85 -6.74 -1.54
C MET A 66 12.98 -5.70 -1.49
N ILE A 67 13.14 -4.97 -0.38
CA ILE A 67 14.23 -4.00 -0.18
C ILE A 67 15.60 -4.69 -0.23
N GLU A 68 15.75 -5.86 0.41
CA GLU A 68 16.98 -6.66 0.39
C GLU A 68 17.38 -7.11 -1.03
N MET A 69 16.40 -7.30 -1.92
CA MET A 69 16.65 -7.61 -3.33
C MET A 69 17.15 -6.40 -4.15
N CYS A 70 17.15 -5.20 -3.56
CA CYS A 70 17.65 -3.96 -4.16
C CYS A 70 17.12 -3.68 -5.58
N PRO A 71 15.81 -3.72 -5.85
CA PRO A 71 15.29 -3.40 -7.17
C PRO A 71 15.54 -1.92 -7.50
N GLU A 72 15.78 -1.62 -8.79
CA GLU A 72 15.88 -0.23 -9.27
C GLU A 72 14.50 0.39 -9.49
N LYS A 73 13.53 -0.44 -9.89
CA LYS A 73 12.18 0.02 -10.26
C LYS A 73 11.11 -0.87 -9.64
N LEU A 74 9.97 -0.26 -9.31
CA LEU A 74 8.75 -0.95 -8.96
C LEU A 74 7.75 -0.89 -10.11
N ALA A 75 7.23 -2.04 -10.52
CA ALA A 75 6.08 -2.16 -11.41
C ALA A 75 4.84 -2.50 -10.58
N PHE A 76 3.96 -1.52 -10.44
CA PHE A 76 2.69 -1.66 -9.72
C PHE A 76 1.65 -2.41 -10.56
N ALA A 77 0.74 -3.14 -9.92
CA ALA A 77 -0.38 -3.80 -10.59
C ALA A 77 -1.26 -2.80 -11.36
N HIS A 78 -1.37 -1.60 -10.82
CA HIS A 78 -2.14 -0.49 -11.37
C HIS A 78 -1.21 0.65 -11.79
N HIS A 79 -1.14 0.88 -13.11
CA HIS A 79 -0.76 2.09 -13.83
C HIS A 79 0.70 2.33 -14.18
N ALA A 80 1.74 2.01 -13.42
CA ALA A 80 3.06 2.49 -13.79
C ALA A 80 4.23 1.66 -13.26
N ILE A 81 5.39 1.91 -13.89
CA ILE A 81 6.71 1.51 -13.39
C ILE A 81 7.39 2.78 -12.87
N MET A 82 7.79 2.77 -11.62
CA MET A 82 8.42 3.90 -10.93
C MET A 82 9.89 3.61 -10.65
N PRO A 83 10.79 4.59 -10.77
CA PRO A 83 12.16 4.49 -10.32
C PRO A 83 12.24 4.54 -8.78
N ASP A 84 13.45 4.44 -8.24
CA ASP A 84 13.73 4.59 -6.81
C ASP A 84 12.96 3.61 -5.93
N ALA A 85 12.90 2.35 -6.37
CA ALA A 85 12.10 1.30 -5.75
C ALA A 85 12.29 1.17 -4.24
N VAL A 86 13.54 1.17 -3.76
CA VAL A 86 13.84 1.03 -2.32
C VAL A 86 13.23 2.18 -1.52
N SER A 87 13.38 3.41 -1.99
CA SER A 87 12.77 4.60 -1.34
C SER A 87 11.25 4.52 -1.28
N LEU A 88 10.62 4.04 -2.36
CA LEU A 88 9.15 3.85 -2.41
C LEU A 88 8.70 2.75 -1.43
N LEU A 89 9.45 1.66 -1.32
CA LEU A 89 9.17 0.56 -0.38
C LEU A 89 9.27 1.04 1.07
N GLU A 90 10.33 1.77 1.43
CA GLU A 90 10.50 2.37 2.75
C GLU A 90 9.40 3.38 3.08
N LYS A 91 9.06 4.23 2.10
CA LYS A 91 7.94 5.17 2.22
C LYS A 91 6.62 4.45 2.51
N HIS A 92 6.37 3.33 1.83
CA HIS A 92 5.15 2.55 2.05
C HIS A 92 5.09 1.94 3.45
N ILE A 93 6.20 1.40 3.98
CA ILE A 93 6.26 0.92 5.37
C ILE A 93 5.89 2.05 6.35
N ASN A 94 6.45 3.24 6.16
CA ASN A 94 6.14 4.39 7.00
C ASN A 94 4.66 4.78 6.91
N GLN A 95 4.08 4.78 5.71
CA GLN A 95 2.67 5.07 5.46
C GLN A 95 1.75 4.06 6.16
N LEU A 96 2.06 2.76 6.08
CA LEU A 96 1.30 1.71 6.78
C LEU A 96 1.28 1.93 8.29
N ASN A 97 2.43 2.26 8.89
CA ASN A 97 2.53 2.54 10.32
C ASN A 97 1.73 3.79 10.71
N GLN A 98 1.87 4.88 9.97
CA GLN A 98 1.11 6.12 10.20
C GLN A 98 -0.40 5.90 10.11
N TRP A 99 -0.86 5.12 9.14
CA TRP A 99 -2.28 4.80 9.00
C TRP A 99 -2.79 3.97 10.18
N LYS A 100 -2.04 2.93 10.61
CA LYS A 100 -2.38 2.12 11.79
C LYS A 100 -2.53 2.99 13.05
N GLU A 101 -1.56 3.87 13.29
CA GLU A 101 -1.60 4.79 14.44
C GLU A 101 -2.79 5.74 14.37
N CYS A 102 -3.06 6.33 13.21
CA CYS A 102 -4.18 7.24 13.00
C CYS A 102 -5.53 6.53 13.23
N VAL A 103 -5.72 5.35 12.65
CA VAL A 103 -6.94 4.55 12.84
C VAL A 103 -7.11 4.18 14.30
N SER A 104 -6.04 3.75 14.99
CA SER A 104 -6.09 3.45 16.42
C SER A 104 -6.52 4.66 17.26
N ALA A 105 -5.95 5.84 16.96
CA ALA A 105 -6.32 7.09 17.65
C ALA A 105 -7.78 7.50 17.38
N CYS A 106 -8.28 7.29 16.17
CA CYS A 106 -9.67 7.52 15.82
C CYS A 106 -10.61 6.63 16.62
N LEU A 107 -10.34 5.34 16.69
CA LEU A 107 -11.16 4.37 17.45
C LEU A 107 -11.18 4.68 18.94
N VAL A 108 -10.06 5.13 19.54
CA VAL A 108 -10.02 5.58 20.94
C VAL A 108 -10.94 6.78 21.18
N LYS A 109 -11.12 7.64 20.17
CA LYS A 109 -12.02 8.80 20.20
C LYS A 109 -13.46 8.48 19.78
N ASN A 110 -13.81 7.20 19.60
CA ASN A 110 -15.10 6.73 19.08
C ASN A 110 -15.43 7.28 17.67
N ILE A 111 -14.39 7.52 16.85
CA ILE A 111 -14.54 7.85 15.42
C ILE A 111 -14.44 6.53 14.67
N GLU A 112 -15.56 5.95 14.28
CA GLU A 112 -15.64 4.61 13.66
C GLU A 112 -16.02 4.64 12.17
N GLU A 113 -16.60 5.75 11.70
CA GLU A 113 -17.00 5.91 10.29
C GLU A 113 -15.74 6.07 9.41
N GLU A 114 -15.60 5.21 8.41
CA GLU A 114 -14.42 5.17 7.54
C GLU A 114 -14.17 6.50 6.83
N GLU A 115 -15.20 7.22 6.44
CA GLU A 115 -15.11 8.55 5.81
C GLU A 115 -14.51 9.59 6.77
N LYS A 116 -14.85 9.52 8.05
CA LYS A 116 -14.28 10.39 9.08
C LYS A 116 -12.82 10.03 9.35
N ILE A 117 -12.50 8.74 9.40
CA ILE A 117 -11.13 8.26 9.53
C ILE A 117 -10.30 8.70 8.32
N ALA A 118 -10.86 8.63 7.10
CA ALA A 118 -10.20 9.10 5.89
C ALA A 118 -9.80 10.59 5.98
N ILE A 119 -10.66 11.43 6.57
CA ILE A 119 -10.36 12.85 6.78
C ILE A 119 -9.18 13.02 7.77
N GLU A 120 -9.09 12.21 8.81
CA GLU A 120 -7.97 12.26 9.76
C GLU A 120 -6.66 11.77 9.10
N ILE A 121 -6.71 10.69 8.30
CA ILE A 121 -5.58 10.20 7.51
C ILE A 121 -5.11 11.28 6.54
N ALA A 122 -6.02 11.98 5.84
CA ALA A 122 -5.67 13.05 4.92
C ALA A 122 -4.91 14.23 5.55
N LYS A 123 -4.96 14.40 6.88
CA LYS A 123 -4.19 15.43 7.58
C LYS A 123 -2.72 15.07 7.78
N ILE A 124 -2.39 13.78 7.73
CA ILE A 124 -1.05 13.25 8.03
C ILE A 124 -0.39 12.61 6.81
N ASP A 125 -1.15 12.23 5.79
CA ASP A 125 -0.71 11.59 4.57
C ASP A 125 -1.11 12.44 3.36
N GLU A 126 -0.13 13.13 2.78
CA GLU A 126 -0.34 14.05 1.66
C GLU A 126 -0.93 13.33 0.43
N GLU A 127 -0.54 12.08 0.18
CA GLU A 127 -1.04 11.31 -0.96
C GLU A 127 -2.52 10.97 -0.80
N SER A 128 -2.92 10.55 0.39
CA SER A 128 -4.32 10.35 0.74
C SER A 128 -5.12 11.66 0.69
N ASN A 129 -4.51 12.77 1.13
CA ASN A 129 -5.14 14.09 1.04
C ASN A 129 -5.45 14.48 -0.40
N ARG A 130 -4.51 14.28 -1.32
CA ARG A 130 -4.72 14.54 -2.76
C ARG A 130 -5.87 13.70 -3.33
N LEU A 131 -5.99 12.44 -2.91
CA LEU A 131 -7.06 11.56 -3.35
C LEU A 131 -8.41 11.93 -2.75
N ILE A 132 -8.47 12.23 -1.46
CA ILE A 132 -9.71 12.55 -0.74
C ILE A 132 -10.28 13.89 -1.20
N ASN A 133 -9.43 14.91 -1.29
CA ASN A 133 -9.82 16.28 -1.65
C ASN A 133 -9.67 16.60 -3.15
N GLY A 134 -9.24 15.63 -3.95
CA GLY A 134 -9.04 15.75 -5.38
C GLY A 134 -10.34 15.72 -6.20
N PRO A 135 -10.24 15.72 -7.53
CA PRO A 135 -11.38 15.72 -8.44
C PRO A 135 -12.39 14.59 -8.22
N LYS A 136 -13.65 14.83 -8.58
CA LYS A 136 -14.74 13.84 -8.41
C LYS A 136 -14.54 12.55 -9.22
N GLU A 137 -13.81 12.62 -10.32
CA GLU A 137 -13.46 11.48 -11.18
C GLU A 137 -12.68 10.37 -10.44
N PHE A 138 -12.05 10.69 -9.31
CA PHE A 138 -11.39 9.70 -8.45
C PHE A 138 -12.33 8.92 -7.52
N GLY A 139 -13.64 8.96 -7.74
CA GLY A 139 -14.62 8.29 -6.89
C GLY A 139 -14.38 6.79 -6.70
N GLY A 140 -13.90 6.07 -7.73
CA GLY A 140 -13.53 4.66 -7.63
C GLY A 140 -12.31 4.45 -6.73
N LEU A 141 -11.29 5.29 -6.87
CA LEU A 141 -10.07 5.24 -6.07
C LEU A 141 -10.32 5.62 -4.60
N ARG A 142 -11.23 6.59 -4.35
CA ARG A 142 -11.68 6.89 -2.98
C ARG A 142 -12.36 5.69 -2.34
N LYS A 143 -13.17 4.93 -3.07
CA LYS A 143 -13.76 3.69 -2.55
C LYS A 143 -12.70 2.66 -2.19
N ALA A 144 -11.65 2.52 -3.00
CA ALA A 144 -10.53 1.63 -2.70
C ALA A 144 -9.80 2.07 -1.42
N LEU A 145 -9.56 3.37 -1.25
CA LEU A 145 -8.97 3.94 -0.03
C LEU A 145 -9.86 3.66 1.20
N ILE A 146 -11.17 3.87 1.11
CA ILE A 146 -12.12 3.54 2.19
C ILE A 146 -12.07 2.04 2.51
N GLY A 147 -12.01 1.16 1.50
CA GLY A 147 -11.84 -0.27 1.70
C GLY A 147 -10.55 -0.62 2.44
N SER A 148 -9.46 0.10 2.18
CA SER A 148 -8.20 -0.07 2.90
C SER A 148 -8.31 0.38 4.36
N ILE A 149 -9.01 1.48 4.64
CA ILE A 149 -9.31 1.93 6.02
C ILE A 149 -10.09 0.87 6.78
N THR A 150 -11.07 0.21 6.14
CA THR A 150 -11.79 -0.93 6.74
C THR A 150 -10.85 -2.06 7.14
N GLY A 151 -9.84 -2.37 6.30
CA GLY A 151 -8.83 -3.38 6.61
C GLY A 151 -8.01 -3.01 7.86
N PHE A 152 -7.54 -1.77 7.97
CA PHE A 152 -6.84 -1.27 9.16
C PHE A 152 -7.72 -1.23 10.40
N LYS A 153 -8.98 -0.82 10.27
CA LYS A 153 -9.94 -0.79 11.38
C LYS A 153 -10.13 -2.20 11.97
N ASN A 154 -10.35 -3.19 11.11
CA ASN A 154 -10.48 -4.59 11.55
C ASN A 154 -9.19 -5.12 12.17
N LEU A 155 -8.02 -4.78 11.63
CA LEU A 155 -6.72 -5.12 12.20
C LEU A 155 -6.60 -4.59 13.63
N VAL A 156 -6.79 -3.28 13.84
CA VAL A 156 -6.66 -2.62 15.15
C VAL A 156 -7.68 -3.16 16.16
N MET A 157 -8.89 -3.49 15.72
CA MET A 157 -9.92 -4.09 16.59
C MET A 157 -9.54 -5.51 17.02
N SER A 158 -8.95 -6.31 16.15
CA SER A 158 -8.53 -7.69 16.46
C SER A 158 -7.35 -7.76 17.42
N GLU A 159 -6.49 -6.74 17.47
CA GLU A 159 -5.36 -6.66 18.42
C GLU A 159 -5.79 -6.34 19.87
N LYS A 160 -7.02 -5.90 20.08
CA LYS A 160 -7.57 -5.57 21.39
C LYS A 160 -8.35 -6.73 22.04
N THR A 161 -8.52 -7.84 21.33
CA THR A 161 -9.24 -9.04 21.77
C THR A 161 -8.28 -10.13 22.18
#